data_597fde42326c1ec49493307519324cf6
#
_entry.id   597fde42326c1ec49493307519324cf6
#
_cell.length_a   1.000
_cell.length_b   1.000
_cell.length_c   1.000
_cell.angle_alpha   90.00
_cell.angle_beta   90.00
_cell.angle_gamma   90.00
#
_symmetry.space_group_name_H-M   'P 1'
#
loop_
_entity.id
_entity.type
_entity.pdbx_description
1 polymer ?
#
loop_
_entity_poly.entity_id
_entity_poly.type
_entity_poly.pdbx_seq_one_letter_code
_entity_poly.pdbx_strand_id
1 'polypeptide(L)'
;MSLRPAISTGTATPTIEGAGVHLHRAFGFQDPKAHDPFLLFDDFRNDNPEAYYRGFPWHPHRGIETITYVLNGTVDHSDSLGNTGSLKAGDVQWMTAGSGIMHQEMPSGNSTGQMHGFQLWANLPGSLKMTSPRYQDVGAKEIPEIIDDDGTRVRVITGSFWGQTGPVDGIAADPLYLDVSLPAGLRKALKVDTYRNTFAYIFEGS
;
A
#
# COMPACT_ATOMS: atom_id res chain seq x y z
N MET A 1 26.78 6.18 -12.79
CA MET A 1 25.39 6.17 -12.32
C MET A 1 25.31 7.20 -11.20
N SER A 2 24.46 8.22 -11.29
CA SER A 2 24.30 9.23 -10.22
C SER A 2 23.20 8.73 -9.27
N LEU A 3 23.42 8.90 -7.96
CA LEU A 3 22.38 8.65 -6.97
C LEU A 3 21.38 9.82 -7.00
N ARG A 4 20.11 9.49 -6.90
CA ARG A 4 19.05 10.48 -6.75
C ARG A 4 19.03 10.94 -5.28
N PRO A 5 19.18 12.24 -4.99
CA PRO A 5 19.14 12.72 -3.61
C PRO A 5 17.71 12.61 -3.06
N ALA A 6 17.59 12.37 -1.76
CA ALA A 6 16.34 12.61 -1.04
C ALA A 6 16.10 14.13 -1.00
N ILE A 7 14.93 14.57 -1.47
CA ILE A 7 14.57 16.01 -1.49
C ILE A 7 13.86 16.43 -0.18
N SER A 8 13.26 15.47 0.51
CA SER A 8 12.65 15.65 1.83
C SER A 8 12.72 14.35 2.62
N THR A 9 12.74 14.46 3.93
CA THR A 9 12.60 13.36 4.88
C THR A 9 11.61 13.78 5.95
N GLY A 10 10.87 12.81 6.50
CA GLY A 10 9.88 13.06 7.54
C GLY A 10 9.62 11.81 8.37
N THR A 11 8.92 11.97 9.46
CA THR A 11 8.44 10.88 10.29
C THR A 11 6.93 10.79 10.17
N ALA A 12 6.39 9.58 10.05
CA ALA A 12 4.96 9.37 10.01
C ALA A 12 4.28 9.86 11.30
N THR A 13 3.14 10.50 11.16
CA THR A 13 2.44 11.18 12.27
C THR A 13 1.33 10.28 12.80
N PRO A 14 1.23 10.09 14.14
CA PRO A 14 0.09 9.40 14.74
C PRO A 14 -1.23 10.04 14.31
N THR A 15 -2.16 9.21 13.85
CA THR A 15 -3.45 9.63 13.29
C THR A 15 -4.52 8.64 13.74
N ILE A 16 -5.76 9.08 13.83
CA ILE A 16 -6.92 8.24 14.13
C ILE A 16 -7.90 8.37 12.98
N GLU A 17 -8.25 7.24 12.38
CA GLU A 17 -9.18 7.17 11.24
C GLU A 17 -10.26 6.09 11.46
N GLY A 18 -11.19 6.00 10.51
CA GLY A 18 -12.29 5.03 10.59
C GLY A 18 -13.10 5.17 11.87
N ALA A 19 -13.40 4.06 12.53
CA ALA A 19 -14.13 4.05 13.80
C ALA A 19 -13.20 4.06 15.04
N GLY A 20 -12.02 4.68 14.90
CA GLY A 20 -11.02 4.78 15.98
C GLY A 20 -9.79 3.91 15.75
N VAL A 21 -9.43 3.67 14.50
CA VAL A 21 -8.19 2.96 14.15
C VAL A 21 -7.00 3.90 14.33
N HIS A 22 -6.09 3.53 15.21
CA HIS A 22 -4.83 4.24 15.44
C HIS A 22 -3.80 3.78 14.41
N LEU A 23 -3.24 4.71 13.66
CA LEU A 23 -2.28 4.46 12.59
C LEU A 23 -1.22 5.57 12.53
N HIS A 24 -0.23 5.41 11.67
CA HIS A 24 0.79 6.42 11.40
C HIS A 24 0.71 6.85 9.94
N ARG A 25 0.42 8.13 9.70
CA ARG A 25 0.32 8.72 8.36
C ARG A 25 1.66 9.26 7.91
N ALA A 26 2.23 8.68 6.86
CA ALA A 26 3.48 9.16 6.28
C ALA A 26 3.28 10.42 5.44
N PHE A 27 2.22 10.47 4.64
CA PHE A 27 1.77 11.65 3.92
C PHE A 27 0.27 11.57 3.61
N GLY A 28 -0.35 12.71 3.30
CA GLY A 28 -1.78 12.83 3.00
C GLY A 28 -2.08 14.10 2.21
N PHE A 29 -3.30 14.60 2.31
CA PHE A 29 -3.85 15.65 1.45
C PHE A 29 -3.26 17.05 1.63
N GLN A 30 -2.31 17.26 2.54
CA GLN A 30 -1.75 18.60 2.82
C GLN A 30 -0.88 19.11 1.66
N ASP A 31 -0.17 18.21 0.97
CA ASP A 31 0.60 18.54 -0.23
C ASP A 31 0.44 17.45 -1.30
N PRO A 32 -0.68 17.44 -2.02
CA PRO A 32 -0.96 16.40 -3.00
C PRO A 32 -0.02 16.43 -4.21
N LYS A 33 0.73 17.54 -4.42
CA LYS A 33 1.69 17.63 -5.53
C LYS A 33 3.02 16.96 -5.21
N ALA A 34 3.40 16.90 -3.94
CA ALA A 34 4.70 16.35 -3.53
C ALA A 34 4.81 14.85 -3.84
N HIS A 35 3.69 14.13 -3.83
CA HIS A 35 3.64 12.68 -4.01
C HIS A 35 2.79 12.23 -5.20
N ASP A 36 2.30 13.17 -6.04
CA ASP A 36 1.45 12.85 -7.19
C ASP A 36 2.03 11.68 -8.02
N PRO A 37 1.27 10.64 -8.35
CA PRO A 37 -0.19 10.50 -8.21
C PRO A 37 -0.67 9.94 -6.86
N PHE A 38 0.22 9.76 -5.87
CA PHE A 38 -0.16 9.22 -4.57
C PHE A 38 -0.75 10.30 -3.67
N LEU A 39 -1.85 9.98 -3.00
CA LEU A 39 -2.64 10.93 -2.21
C LEU A 39 -2.47 10.75 -0.71
N LEU A 40 -2.19 9.51 -0.28
CA LEU A 40 -2.12 9.16 1.13
C LEU A 40 -1.31 7.88 1.29
N PHE A 41 -0.52 7.80 2.37
CA PHE A 41 0.11 6.56 2.81
C PHE A 41 0.02 6.42 4.32
N ASP A 42 -0.69 5.38 4.76
CA ASP A 42 -0.91 5.04 6.15
C ASP A 42 -0.30 3.68 6.51
N ASP A 43 0.41 3.62 7.63
CA ASP A 43 0.85 2.41 8.32
C ASP A 43 -0.11 2.17 9.50
N PHE A 44 -0.99 1.17 9.39
CA PHE A 44 -1.94 0.82 10.44
C PHE A 44 -1.45 -0.29 11.37
N ARG A 45 -0.14 -0.34 11.60
CA ARG A 45 0.48 -1.24 12.57
C ARG A 45 0.00 -0.96 13.97
N ASN A 46 -0.44 -2.02 14.67
CA ASN A 46 -0.78 -1.95 16.08
C ASN A 46 -0.76 -3.33 16.73
N ASP A 47 -0.25 -3.40 17.98
CA ASP A 47 -0.23 -4.62 18.77
C ASP A 47 -1.39 -4.67 19.80
N ASN A 48 -2.19 -3.59 19.89
CA ASN A 48 -3.35 -3.50 20.75
C ASN A 48 -4.65 -3.62 19.93
N PRO A 49 -5.40 -4.73 20.02
CA PRO A 49 -6.66 -4.91 19.29
C PRO A 49 -7.68 -3.79 19.51
N GLU A 50 -7.76 -3.23 20.69
CA GLU A 50 -8.70 -2.13 21.01
C GLU A 50 -8.46 -0.88 20.16
N ALA A 51 -7.24 -0.73 19.62
CA ALA A 51 -6.86 0.42 18.81
C ALA A 51 -7.15 0.23 17.29
N TYR A 52 -7.65 -0.95 16.85
CA TYR A 52 -7.93 -1.18 15.42
C TYR A 52 -9.18 -2.02 15.13
N TYR A 53 -9.71 -2.84 16.06
CA TYR A 53 -10.76 -3.83 15.78
C TYR A 53 -12.08 -3.24 15.25
N ARG A 54 -12.36 -1.96 15.52
CA ARG A 54 -13.55 -1.27 15.00
C ARG A 54 -13.46 -0.97 13.52
N GLY A 55 -12.26 -1.02 12.96
CA GLY A 55 -11.99 -0.93 11.53
C GLY A 55 -12.47 0.34 10.85
N PHE A 56 -12.73 0.17 9.58
CA PHE A 56 -13.25 1.19 8.69
C PHE A 56 -14.66 0.76 8.22
N PRO A 57 -15.73 1.11 8.98
CA PRO A 57 -17.11 0.79 8.61
C PRO A 57 -17.48 1.40 7.26
N TRP A 58 -18.63 1.03 6.73
CA TRP A 58 -19.10 1.45 5.41
C TRP A 58 -18.83 2.91 5.08
N HIS A 59 -17.97 3.13 4.09
CA HIS A 59 -17.55 4.45 3.62
C HIS A 59 -17.39 4.46 2.09
N PRO A 60 -17.52 5.64 1.43
CA PRO A 60 -17.41 5.75 -0.02
C PRO A 60 -16.02 6.12 -0.49
N HIS A 61 -15.65 5.64 -1.69
CA HIS A 61 -14.55 6.16 -2.48
C HIS A 61 -15.02 6.47 -3.89
N ARG A 62 -14.39 7.48 -4.53
CA ARG A 62 -14.66 7.86 -5.90
C ARG A 62 -13.46 8.54 -6.53
N GLY A 63 -13.16 8.18 -7.79
CA GLY A 63 -12.13 8.82 -8.61
C GLY A 63 -10.70 8.57 -8.17
N ILE A 64 -10.48 7.56 -7.34
CA ILE A 64 -9.18 7.14 -6.82
C ILE A 64 -9.05 5.63 -6.88
N GLU A 65 -7.86 5.16 -6.58
CA GLU A 65 -7.54 3.77 -6.27
C GLU A 65 -7.06 3.67 -4.83
N THR A 66 -7.42 2.60 -4.13
CA THR A 66 -6.94 2.28 -2.78
C THR A 66 -6.22 0.96 -2.80
N ILE A 67 -5.08 0.89 -2.15
CA ILE A 67 -4.23 -0.28 -2.12
C ILE A 67 -3.98 -0.67 -0.66
N THR A 68 -4.44 -1.86 -0.30
CA THR A 68 -4.22 -2.45 1.03
C THR A 68 -3.18 -3.55 0.89
N TYR A 69 -2.07 -3.44 1.63
CA TYR A 69 -1.03 -4.47 1.73
C TYR A 69 -0.91 -4.93 3.17
N VAL A 70 -1.21 -6.20 3.44
CA VAL A 70 -1.19 -6.78 4.78
C VAL A 70 0.13 -7.49 5.02
N LEU A 71 0.83 -7.18 6.11
CA LEU A 71 2.05 -7.87 6.54
C LEU A 71 1.79 -8.83 7.70
N ASN A 72 0.82 -8.51 8.58
CA ASN A 72 0.47 -9.35 9.72
C ASN A 72 -1.00 -9.17 10.09
N GLY A 73 -1.66 -10.24 10.52
CA GLY A 73 -3.10 -10.26 10.76
C GLY A 73 -3.91 -10.49 9.47
N THR A 74 -5.15 -10.04 9.48
CA THR A 74 -6.08 -10.13 8.34
C THR A 74 -6.91 -8.86 8.21
N VAL A 75 -7.41 -8.57 7.01
CA VAL A 75 -8.41 -7.51 6.77
C VAL A 75 -9.57 -8.11 6.00
N ASP A 76 -10.73 -8.22 6.64
CA ASP A 76 -11.96 -8.63 5.97
C ASP A 76 -12.59 -7.42 5.29
N HIS A 77 -13.01 -7.59 4.04
CA HIS A 77 -13.64 -6.50 3.29
C HIS A 77 -14.97 -6.93 2.67
N SER A 78 -15.83 -5.95 2.48
CA SER A 78 -17.11 -6.09 1.79
C SER A 78 -17.47 -4.81 1.06
N ASP A 79 -18.17 -4.90 -0.06
CA ASP A 79 -18.56 -3.74 -0.85
C ASP A 79 -20.02 -3.70 -1.29
N SER A 80 -20.44 -2.57 -1.85
CA SER A 80 -21.80 -2.32 -2.33
C SER A 80 -22.14 -3.06 -3.63
N LEU A 81 -21.19 -3.73 -4.26
CA LEU A 81 -21.41 -4.56 -5.46
C LEU A 81 -21.59 -6.05 -5.10
N GLY A 82 -21.47 -6.39 -3.82
CA GLY A 82 -21.63 -7.75 -3.31
C GLY A 82 -20.32 -8.54 -3.25
N ASN A 83 -19.17 -7.92 -3.46
CA ASN A 83 -17.89 -8.57 -3.25
C ASN A 83 -17.57 -8.65 -1.76
N THR A 84 -16.98 -9.77 -1.36
CA THR A 84 -16.48 -10.02 -0.01
C THR A 84 -15.17 -10.78 -0.09
N GLY A 85 -14.26 -10.52 0.83
CA GLY A 85 -12.98 -11.23 0.87
C GLY A 85 -12.25 -11.02 2.19
N SER A 86 -11.10 -11.67 2.31
CA SER A 86 -10.21 -11.56 3.45
C SER A 86 -8.76 -11.54 2.98
N LEU A 87 -8.08 -10.45 3.22
CA LEU A 87 -6.64 -10.31 2.96
C LEU A 87 -5.87 -10.89 4.14
N LYS A 88 -4.88 -11.71 3.87
CA LYS A 88 -4.00 -12.34 4.86
C LYS A 88 -2.59 -11.75 4.76
N ALA A 89 -1.73 -12.16 5.67
CA ALA A 89 -0.33 -11.74 5.66
C ALA A 89 0.34 -12.03 4.30
N GLY A 90 0.88 -10.98 3.69
CA GLY A 90 1.51 -10.97 2.38
C GLY A 90 0.59 -10.70 1.21
N ASP A 91 -0.74 -10.65 1.41
CA ASP A 91 -1.70 -10.37 0.35
C ASP A 91 -1.81 -8.86 0.07
N VAL A 92 -2.21 -8.54 -1.15
CA VAL A 92 -2.48 -7.17 -1.61
C VAL A 92 -3.86 -7.12 -2.24
N GLN A 93 -4.62 -6.08 -1.93
CA GLN A 93 -5.81 -5.71 -2.68
C GLN A 93 -5.59 -4.36 -3.35
N TRP A 94 -5.83 -4.31 -4.65
CA TRP A 94 -5.86 -3.07 -5.43
C TRP A 94 -7.29 -2.80 -5.89
N MET A 95 -7.94 -1.80 -5.29
CA MET A 95 -9.29 -1.41 -5.64
C MET A 95 -9.28 -0.13 -6.45
N THR A 96 -9.78 -0.19 -7.68
CA THR A 96 -10.12 0.99 -8.47
C THR A 96 -11.54 1.41 -8.09
N ALA A 97 -11.72 2.51 -7.38
CA ALA A 97 -13.04 3.00 -6.98
C ALA A 97 -13.81 3.62 -8.16
N GLY A 98 -13.12 4.25 -9.09
CA GLY A 98 -13.69 4.78 -10.33
C GLY A 98 -14.92 5.66 -10.11
N SER A 99 -16.05 5.31 -10.71
CA SER A 99 -17.31 6.06 -10.62
C SER A 99 -17.95 6.06 -9.24
N GLY A 100 -17.48 5.23 -8.35
CA GLY A 100 -17.87 5.19 -6.94
C GLY A 100 -18.15 3.78 -6.43
N ILE A 101 -17.73 3.52 -5.21
CA ILE A 101 -17.97 2.30 -4.47
C ILE A 101 -18.13 2.65 -2.99
N MET A 102 -18.99 1.93 -2.30
CA MET A 102 -19.00 1.89 -0.84
C MET A 102 -18.41 0.57 -0.38
N HIS A 103 -17.54 0.61 0.60
CA HIS A 103 -16.97 -0.59 1.18
C HIS A 103 -16.71 -0.43 2.69
N GLN A 104 -16.36 -1.53 3.31
CA GLN A 104 -15.84 -1.58 4.67
C GLN A 104 -14.60 -2.46 4.73
N GLU A 105 -13.70 -2.16 5.66
CA GLU A 105 -12.49 -2.92 5.93
C GLU A 105 -12.39 -3.18 7.44
N MET A 106 -12.33 -4.44 7.83
CA MET A 106 -12.37 -4.87 9.22
C MET A 106 -11.08 -5.63 9.57
N PRO A 107 -10.09 -4.97 10.19
CA PRO A 107 -8.83 -5.58 10.56
C PRO A 107 -8.99 -6.53 11.76
N SER A 108 -8.24 -7.62 11.73
CA SER A 108 -8.13 -8.59 12.81
C SER A 108 -6.66 -8.99 12.98
N GLY A 109 -6.18 -8.94 14.22
CA GLY A 109 -4.80 -9.31 14.53
C GLY A 109 -4.55 -10.81 14.40
N ASN A 110 -3.27 -11.17 14.35
CA ASN A 110 -2.84 -12.56 14.44
C ASN A 110 -3.11 -13.14 15.85
N SER A 111 -2.61 -14.35 16.12
CA SER A 111 -2.79 -15.05 17.41
C SER A 111 -2.22 -14.30 18.62
N THR A 112 -1.35 -13.30 18.41
CA THR A 112 -0.79 -12.43 19.46
C THR A 112 -1.44 -11.05 19.50
N GLY A 113 -2.47 -10.80 18.68
CA GLY A 113 -3.17 -9.51 18.58
C GLY A 113 -2.45 -8.47 17.71
N GLN A 114 -1.42 -8.86 16.98
CA GLN A 114 -0.69 -7.93 16.12
C GLN A 114 -1.38 -7.78 14.78
N MET A 115 -1.56 -6.53 14.35
CA MET A 115 -2.00 -6.13 13.04
C MET A 115 -0.92 -5.26 12.40
N HIS A 116 -0.55 -5.54 11.16
CA HIS A 116 0.36 -4.69 10.40
C HIS A 116 -0.01 -4.70 8.92
N GLY A 117 -0.17 -3.54 8.37
CA GLY A 117 -0.41 -3.34 6.95
C GLY A 117 -0.34 -1.87 6.57
N PHE A 118 -0.43 -1.64 5.28
CA PHE A 118 -0.35 -0.32 4.67
C PHE A 118 -1.58 -0.04 3.84
N GLN A 119 -2.02 1.22 3.87
CA GLN A 119 -3.02 1.77 2.97
C GLN A 119 -2.36 2.86 2.13
N LEU A 120 -2.33 2.66 0.82
CA LEU A 120 -1.86 3.64 -0.16
C LEU A 120 -3.05 4.09 -1.00
N TRP A 121 -3.20 5.39 -1.25
CA TRP A 121 -4.17 5.90 -2.20
C TRP A 121 -3.47 6.49 -3.41
N ALA A 122 -3.93 6.11 -4.61
CA ALA A 122 -3.47 6.64 -5.87
C ALA A 122 -4.60 7.38 -6.59
N ASN A 123 -4.27 8.51 -7.20
CA ASN A 123 -5.22 9.31 -7.95
C ASN A 123 -5.47 8.72 -9.34
N LEU A 124 -6.71 8.76 -9.80
CA LEU A 124 -7.03 8.49 -11.19
C LEU A 124 -6.94 9.78 -12.02
N PRO A 125 -6.40 9.73 -13.23
CA PRO A 125 -6.46 10.87 -14.14
C PRO A 125 -7.91 11.23 -14.45
N GLY A 126 -8.18 12.49 -14.79
CA GLY A 126 -9.53 13.01 -15.01
C GLY A 126 -10.38 12.19 -15.97
N SER A 127 -9.78 11.65 -17.04
CA SER A 127 -10.43 10.79 -18.03
C SER A 127 -10.89 9.43 -17.50
N LEU A 128 -10.30 8.95 -16.39
CA LEU A 128 -10.59 7.64 -15.80
C LEU A 128 -11.31 7.71 -14.45
N LYS A 129 -11.56 8.91 -13.92
CA LYS A 129 -12.25 9.08 -12.62
C LYS A 129 -13.64 8.45 -12.57
N MET A 130 -14.28 8.27 -13.71
CA MET A 130 -15.62 7.69 -13.83
C MET A 130 -15.61 6.28 -14.45
N THR A 131 -14.47 5.61 -14.49
CA THR A 131 -14.39 4.21 -14.93
C THR A 131 -15.18 3.30 -13.98
N SER A 132 -15.53 2.10 -14.44
CA SER A 132 -16.20 1.12 -13.57
C SER A 132 -15.29 0.69 -12.43
N PRO A 133 -15.82 0.48 -11.22
CA PRO A 133 -15.07 -0.09 -10.12
C PRO A 133 -14.48 -1.46 -10.47
N ARG A 134 -13.28 -1.74 -9.98
CA ARG A 134 -12.56 -2.99 -10.22
C ARG A 134 -11.70 -3.36 -9.01
N TYR A 135 -11.58 -4.65 -8.75
CA TYR A 135 -10.64 -5.21 -7.78
C TYR A 135 -9.59 -6.09 -8.45
N GLN A 136 -8.40 -6.11 -7.88
CA GLN A 136 -7.36 -7.11 -8.09
C GLN A 136 -6.91 -7.57 -6.71
N ASP A 137 -7.40 -8.74 -6.30
CA ASP A 137 -6.98 -9.42 -5.08
C ASP A 137 -5.83 -10.35 -5.44
N VAL A 138 -4.67 -10.11 -4.83
CA VAL A 138 -3.43 -10.82 -5.13
C VAL A 138 -2.94 -11.52 -3.88
N GLY A 139 -2.92 -12.84 -3.92
CA GLY A 139 -2.39 -13.65 -2.83
C GLY A 139 -0.87 -13.55 -2.70
N ALA A 140 -0.35 -13.69 -1.49
CA ALA A 140 1.08 -13.60 -1.19
C ALA A 140 1.99 -14.44 -2.11
N LYS A 141 1.50 -15.60 -2.56
CA LYS A 141 2.25 -16.54 -3.42
C LYS A 141 2.32 -16.10 -4.88
N GLU A 142 1.44 -15.19 -5.30
CA GLU A 142 1.40 -14.65 -6.66
C GLU A 142 2.39 -13.49 -6.85
N ILE A 143 2.81 -12.86 -5.74
CA ILE A 143 3.78 -11.76 -5.76
C ILE A 143 5.19 -12.34 -5.88
N PRO A 144 5.90 -12.09 -6.99
CA PRO A 144 7.25 -12.60 -7.17
C PRO A 144 8.21 -11.98 -6.15
N GLU A 145 9.03 -12.82 -5.53
CA GLU A 145 10.13 -12.44 -4.66
C GLU A 145 11.46 -12.76 -5.34
N ILE A 146 12.34 -11.76 -5.39
CA ILE A 146 13.69 -11.88 -5.92
C ILE A 146 14.67 -11.77 -4.75
N ILE A 147 15.64 -12.64 -4.70
CA ILE A 147 16.75 -12.58 -3.74
C ILE A 147 18.03 -12.38 -4.53
N ASP A 148 18.73 -11.27 -4.28
CA ASP A 148 20.00 -10.97 -4.90
C ASP A 148 21.17 -11.65 -4.17
N ASP A 149 22.34 -11.71 -4.79
CA ASP A 149 23.54 -12.40 -4.27
C ASP A 149 24.01 -11.87 -2.91
N ASP A 150 23.67 -10.61 -2.59
CA ASP A 150 23.98 -9.97 -1.30
C ASP A 150 22.90 -10.21 -0.22
N GLY A 151 21.87 -10.99 -0.51
CA GLY A 151 20.77 -11.31 0.39
C GLY A 151 19.65 -10.26 0.42
N THR A 152 19.72 -9.20 -0.42
CA THR A 152 18.61 -8.27 -0.62
C THR A 152 17.41 -9.02 -1.18
N ARG A 153 16.25 -8.86 -0.54
CA ARG A 153 14.96 -9.41 -1.01
C ARG A 153 14.08 -8.31 -1.54
N VAL A 154 13.42 -8.55 -2.65
CA VAL A 154 12.48 -7.62 -3.26
C VAL A 154 11.22 -8.37 -3.68
N ARG A 155 10.08 -8.01 -3.12
CA ARG A 155 8.76 -8.43 -3.60
C ARG A 155 8.25 -7.37 -4.57
N VAL A 156 7.84 -7.81 -5.77
CA VAL A 156 7.36 -6.91 -6.83
C VAL A 156 5.84 -6.97 -6.87
N ILE A 157 5.17 -5.97 -6.28
CA ILE A 157 3.71 -5.92 -6.19
C ILE A 157 3.12 -5.47 -7.53
N THR A 158 3.66 -4.39 -8.11
CA THR A 158 3.30 -3.93 -9.46
C THR A 158 4.50 -3.31 -10.16
N GLY A 159 4.44 -3.24 -11.50
CA GLY A 159 5.56 -2.82 -12.33
C GLY A 159 6.56 -3.93 -12.58
N SER A 160 7.71 -3.61 -13.17
CA SER A 160 8.78 -4.57 -13.48
C SER A 160 10.08 -4.18 -12.81
N PHE A 161 10.70 -5.12 -12.12
CA PHE A 161 11.95 -4.93 -11.41
C PHE A 161 12.82 -6.19 -11.47
N TRP A 162 14.12 -6.04 -11.74
CA TRP A 162 15.11 -7.13 -11.88
C TRP A 162 14.59 -8.33 -12.71
N GLY A 163 13.86 -8.04 -13.82
CA GLY A 163 13.37 -9.06 -14.73
C GLY A 163 12.10 -9.79 -14.28
N GLN A 164 11.53 -9.44 -13.15
CA GLN A 164 10.22 -9.91 -12.69
C GLN A 164 9.17 -8.81 -12.83
N THR A 165 7.93 -9.20 -13.08
CA THR A 165 6.79 -8.28 -13.19
C THR A 165 5.77 -8.66 -12.14
N GLY A 166 5.30 -7.66 -11.39
CA GLY A 166 4.25 -7.82 -10.39
C GLY A 166 2.91 -8.17 -11.02
N PRO A 167 2.04 -8.88 -10.27
CA PRO A 167 0.77 -9.39 -10.79
C PRO A 167 -0.30 -8.31 -10.98
N VAL A 168 -0.19 -7.17 -10.30
CA VAL A 168 -1.15 -6.07 -10.44
C VAL A 168 -0.88 -5.32 -11.74
N ASP A 169 -1.90 -5.21 -12.61
CA ASP A 169 -1.77 -4.64 -13.94
C ASP A 169 -2.86 -3.59 -14.27
N GLY A 170 -2.69 -2.93 -15.42
CA GLY A 170 -3.67 -1.98 -15.94
C GLY A 170 -3.94 -0.78 -15.02
N ILE A 171 -2.96 -0.38 -14.22
CA ILE A 171 -3.04 0.76 -13.32
C ILE A 171 -2.66 2.04 -14.06
N ALA A 172 -3.54 3.04 -13.99
CA ALA A 172 -3.40 4.29 -14.74
C ALA A 172 -2.12 5.07 -14.42
N ALA A 173 -1.66 5.00 -13.17
CA ALA A 173 -0.44 5.66 -12.72
C ALA A 173 0.83 4.92 -13.14
N ASP A 174 0.72 3.69 -13.67
CA ASP A 174 1.85 2.82 -14.02
C ASP A 174 2.92 2.78 -12.91
N PRO A 175 2.55 2.46 -11.65
CA PRO A 175 3.46 2.54 -10.53
C PRO A 175 4.44 1.36 -10.51
N LEU A 176 5.59 1.59 -9.87
CA LEU A 176 6.48 0.53 -9.39
C LEU A 176 6.31 0.46 -7.86
N TYR A 177 5.68 -0.61 -7.37
CA TYR A 177 5.50 -0.83 -5.93
C TYR A 177 6.29 -2.05 -5.50
N LEU A 178 7.28 -1.81 -4.63
CA LEU A 178 8.21 -2.82 -4.13
C LEU A 178 8.16 -2.88 -2.60
N ASP A 179 8.24 -4.08 -2.06
CA ASP A 179 8.61 -4.32 -0.67
C ASP A 179 10.04 -4.85 -0.66
N VAL A 180 10.94 -4.14 0.06
CA VAL A 180 12.39 -4.39 0.00
C VAL A 180 12.94 -4.65 1.39
N SER A 181 13.58 -5.82 1.56
CA SER A 181 14.33 -6.17 2.77
C SER A 181 15.82 -6.17 2.49
N LEU A 182 16.58 -5.42 3.29
CA LEU A 182 18.03 -5.34 3.21
C LEU A 182 18.65 -6.01 4.44
N PRO A 183 19.72 -6.83 4.28
CA PRO A 183 20.54 -7.25 5.41
C PRO A 183 21.13 -6.07 6.16
N ALA A 184 21.30 -6.22 7.48
CA ALA A 184 21.88 -5.18 8.32
C ALA A 184 23.25 -4.74 7.83
N GLY A 185 23.48 -3.41 7.77
CA GLY A 185 24.74 -2.82 7.33
C GLY A 185 24.95 -2.80 5.81
N LEU A 186 24.04 -3.37 5.02
CA LEU A 186 24.14 -3.36 3.57
C LEU A 186 23.69 -2.00 2.99
N ARG A 187 24.35 -1.60 1.90
CA ARG A 187 23.92 -0.48 1.05
C ARG A 187 23.57 -1.00 -0.33
N LYS A 188 22.38 -0.69 -0.81
CA LYS A 188 21.89 -1.13 -2.11
C LYS A 188 21.41 0.05 -2.95
N ALA A 189 21.85 0.13 -4.19
CA ALA A 189 21.32 1.05 -5.18
C ALA A 189 20.20 0.37 -5.95
N LEU A 190 18.98 0.86 -5.83
CA LEU A 190 17.83 0.39 -6.57
C LEU A 190 17.58 1.33 -7.75
N LYS A 191 17.43 0.77 -8.95
CA LYS A 191 17.17 1.56 -10.14
C LYS A 191 15.71 2.00 -10.15
N VAL A 192 15.50 3.31 -10.17
CA VAL A 192 14.17 3.93 -10.31
C VAL A 192 14.18 4.92 -11.46
N ASP A 193 13.01 5.18 -12.01
CA ASP A 193 12.84 6.15 -13.08
C ASP A 193 13.05 7.58 -12.56
N THR A 194 13.88 8.38 -13.24
CA THR A 194 14.35 9.67 -12.74
C THR A 194 13.29 10.77 -12.81
N TYR A 195 12.25 10.63 -13.62
CA TYR A 195 11.16 11.62 -13.78
C TYR A 195 9.89 11.27 -13.01
N ARG A 196 9.87 10.15 -12.29
CA ARG A 196 8.72 9.75 -11.48
C ARG A 196 8.91 10.19 -10.04
N ASN A 197 7.83 10.59 -9.37
CA ASN A 197 7.83 10.74 -7.95
C ASN A 197 8.13 9.40 -7.29
N THR A 198 9.04 9.42 -6.34
CA THR A 198 9.48 8.21 -5.64
C THR A 198 9.57 8.53 -4.15
N PHE A 199 8.99 7.68 -3.33
CA PHE A 199 9.20 7.73 -1.89
C PHE A 199 9.63 6.34 -1.39
N ALA A 200 10.31 6.31 -0.24
CA ALA A 200 10.59 5.10 0.50
C ALA A 200 10.07 5.27 1.93
N TYR A 201 9.34 4.30 2.41
CA TYR A 201 8.87 4.24 3.79
C TYR A 201 9.62 3.14 4.53
N ILE A 202 10.40 3.53 5.54
CA ILE A 202 11.15 2.60 6.37
C ILE A 202 10.24 2.18 7.53
N PHE A 203 9.81 0.94 7.52
CA PHE A 203 8.89 0.42 8.53
C PHE A 203 9.55 -0.54 9.51
N GLU A 204 10.76 -1.02 9.21
CA GLU A 204 11.61 -1.81 10.11
C GLU A 204 13.08 -1.40 9.94
N GLY A 205 13.82 -1.32 11.05
CA GLY A 205 15.22 -0.91 11.05
C GLY A 205 15.41 0.60 10.94
N SER A 206 16.55 1.00 10.40
CA SER A 206 16.96 2.40 10.26
C SER A 206 17.95 2.57 9.09
#